data_bf34b55013b7bb8b6b5b07ede09e90e8
#
_entry.id   bf34b55013b7bb8b6b5b07ede09e90e8
#
_cell.length_a   1.000
_cell.length_b   1.000
_cell.length_c   1.000
_cell.angle_alpha   90.00
_cell.angle_beta   90.00
_cell.angle_gamma   90.00
#
_symmetry.space_group_name_H-M   'P 1'
#
loop_
_entity.id
_entity.type
_entity.pdbx_description
1 polymer ?
#
loop_
_entity_poly.entity_id
_entity_poly.type
_entity_poly.pdbx_seq_one_letter_code
_entity_poly.pdbx_strand_id
1 'polypeptide(L)'
;MKTNWDLTVFYKDFDDPAFKADLGGLDASIAALTEAVAAPCEDEAAKLTALVGQVEALGMTFERLMLMVELTLSVDAQNKPANAAMAPLMRSAMLMEQANNALGRYLSKLENLSELVHSNETLSARAFALLEMAENAKHQLPEALEEPVMKMQLSGGQAFSQLRDKLDATLTVDYDGKAIPLSAARSMAYDADADVRRKAYDAELASYKKIEIPMSYCLNNIKAEGETMAKLRGYKGVLDMALAHFRMDEKTLDAMWTAIREALPELREYFKAKGRLLGHENGLPFYDLFAPVGHASRTYTVEEARALLLDLFGRFCPEMGDMMRAAFDEGWIDMYPREGKSGGAFCAGYYEKNISRVMTNFAGSASDVSTLAHELGHAFNNRMLRHKPLMMNDTPMPLAETASTFNETLLIAQLLKDATPEEELTLLDSCLVEQTQTMVDIYSRFLFEQKVVAAQADHALDVDELKETMLWAQDQSYGDGLDPAFRHPYMWACKSHYYSPNVHFYNFPYAFGGLFARGLYARYEQEGEAFVPVYCDLLSRFGSDTIANVTASVGIDVTTPDFWRSAVESVLVQVRRFVELANQETAAK
;
A
#
# COMPACT_ATOMS: atom_id res chain seq x y z
N MET A 1 -5.30 -25.84 15.50
CA MET A 1 -4.88 -24.92 14.44
C MET A 1 -5.40 -25.42 13.08
N LYS A 2 -5.97 -24.57 12.26
CA LYS A 2 -6.36 -24.86 10.87
C LYS A 2 -5.35 -24.15 9.93
N THR A 3 -5.02 -24.80 8.82
CA THR A 3 -4.04 -24.29 7.83
C THR A 3 -4.67 -23.88 6.50
N ASN A 4 -5.97 -24.06 6.37
CA ASN A 4 -6.77 -23.53 5.29
C ASN A 4 -7.90 -22.68 5.88
N TRP A 5 -8.25 -21.61 5.21
CA TRP A 5 -9.36 -20.78 5.64
C TRP A 5 -10.73 -21.41 5.40
N ASP A 6 -11.71 -20.92 6.13
CA ASP A 6 -13.11 -21.34 6.04
C ASP A 6 -13.92 -20.20 5.42
N LEU A 7 -14.39 -20.36 4.18
CA LEU A 7 -15.18 -19.37 3.47
C LEU A 7 -16.71 -19.56 3.64
N THR A 8 -17.13 -20.62 4.34
CA THR A 8 -18.57 -20.88 4.57
C THR A 8 -19.24 -19.82 5.45
N VAL A 9 -18.46 -18.95 6.07
CA VAL A 9 -18.94 -17.79 6.81
C VAL A 9 -19.64 -16.76 5.92
N PHE A 10 -19.29 -16.69 4.64
CA PHE A 10 -19.94 -15.81 3.66
C PHE A 10 -21.19 -16.47 3.10
N TYR A 11 -21.02 -17.59 2.45
CA TYR A 11 -22.06 -18.47 1.90
C TYR A 11 -21.57 -19.90 1.94
N LYS A 12 -22.50 -20.85 1.95
CA LYS A 12 -22.14 -22.27 1.96
C LYS A 12 -21.28 -22.66 0.75
N ASP A 13 -21.71 -22.23 -0.42
CA ASP A 13 -21.05 -22.40 -1.72
C ASP A 13 -21.70 -21.46 -2.76
N PHE A 14 -21.27 -21.51 -4.03
CA PHE A 14 -21.85 -20.72 -5.12
C PHE A 14 -23.27 -21.21 -5.55
N ASP A 15 -23.72 -22.37 -5.08
CA ASP A 15 -25.07 -22.86 -5.28
C ASP A 15 -26.03 -22.48 -4.15
N ASP A 16 -25.51 -21.89 -3.08
CA ASP A 16 -26.30 -21.39 -1.96
C ASP A 16 -27.43 -20.46 -2.47
N PRO A 17 -28.68 -20.72 -2.10
CA PRO A 17 -29.81 -19.86 -2.46
C PRO A 17 -29.61 -18.40 -2.02
N ALA A 18 -28.92 -18.15 -0.88
CA ALA A 18 -28.63 -16.82 -0.41
C ALA A 18 -27.62 -16.10 -1.33
N PHE A 19 -26.54 -16.78 -1.76
CA PHE A 19 -25.60 -16.24 -2.73
C PHE A 19 -26.29 -15.82 -4.04
N LYS A 20 -27.14 -16.70 -4.57
CA LYS A 20 -27.87 -16.44 -5.81
C LYS A 20 -28.89 -15.31 -5.68
N ALA A 21 -29.57 -15.22 -4.53
CA ALA A 21 -30.52 -14.15 -4.25
C ALA A 21 -29.81 -12.79 -4.10
N ASP A 22 -28.72 -12.73 -3.35
CA ASP A 22 -27.95 -11.50 -3.14
C ASP A 22 -27.34 -11.02 -4.47
N LEU A 23 -26.68 -11.89 -5.23
CA LEU A 23 -26.10 -11.54 -6.52
C LEU A 23 -27.17 -11.11 -7.54
N GLY A 24 -28.30 -11.82 -7.60
CA GLY A 24 -29.39 -11.49 -8.52
C GLY A 24 -30.20 -10.24 -8.14
N GLY A 25 -30.22 -9.85 -6.84
CA GLY A 25 -30.92 -8.69 -6.33
C GLY A 25 -30.09 -7.40 -6.31
N LEU A 26 -28.77 -7.50 -6.51
CA LEU A 26 -27.85 -6.40 -6.29
C LEU A 26 -28.14 -5.18 -7.19
N ASP A 27 -28.27 -5.38 -8.51
CA ASP A 27 -28.55 -4.29 -9.46
C ASP A 27 -29.88 -3.59 -9.16
N ALA A 28 -30.90 -4.36 -8.73
CA ALA A 28 -32.20 -3.77 -8.33
C ALA A 28 -32.07 -2.92 -7.06
N SER A 29 -31.27 -3.35 -6.09
CA SER A 29 -31.02 -2.57 -4.87
C SER A 29 -30.25 -1.28 -5.16
N ILE A 30 -29.29 -1.31 -6.11
CA ILE A 30 -28.56 -0.12 -6.57
C ILE A 30 -29.52 0.85 -7.28
N ALA A 31 -30.40 0.36 -8.14
CA ALA A 31 -31.41 1.18 -8.82
C ALA A 31 -32.35 1.86 -7.81
N ALA A 32 -32.82 1.12 -6.80
CA ALA A 32 -33.67 1.65 -5.74
C ALA A 32 -32.95 2.76 -4.93
N LEU A 33 -31.66 2.62 -4.63
CA LEU A 33 -30.86 3.69 -4.00
C LEU A 33 -30.80 4.92 -4.91
N THR A 34 -30.53 4.76 -6.19
CA THR A 34 -30.46 5.85 -7.17
C THR A 34 -31.79 6.62 -7.25
N GLU A 35 -32.91 5.90 -7.29
CA GLU A 35 -34.25 6.48 -7.28
C GLU A 35 -34.54 7.23 -5.97
N ALA A 36 -34.15 6.65 -4.82
CA ALA A 36 -34.33 7.28 -3.52
C ALA A 36 -33.50 8.58 -3.37
N VAL A 37 -32.29 8.63 -3.91
CA VAL A 37 -31.47 9.87 -3.96
C VAL A 37 -32.19 10.95 -4.76
N ALA A 38 -32.77 10.61 -5.91
CA ALA A 38 -33.44 11.57 -6.80
C ALA A 38 -34.84 12.00 -6.30
N ALA A 39 -35.46 11.21 -5.44
CA ALA A 39 -36.84 11.49 -4.96
C ALA A 39 -36.89 12.80 -4.15
N PRO A 40 -37.94 13.64 -4.33
CA PRO A 40 -38.15 14.80 -3.48
C PRO A 40 -38.48 14.38 -2.05
N CYS A 41 -38.19 15.23 -1.06
CA CYS A 41 -38.54 15.00 0.34
C CYS A 41 -39.01 16.29 1.03
N GLU A 42 -39.79 16.14 2.09
CA GLU A 42 -40.16 17.22 3.00
C GLU A 42 -39.24 17.28 4.22
N ASP A 43 -38.64 16.16 4.59
CA ASP A 43 -37.70 16.00 5.71
C ASP A 43 -36.37 15.46 5.21
N GLU A 44 -35.37 16.34 5.07
CA GLU A 44 -34.06 16.01 4.60
C GLU A 44 -33.28 15.12 5.58
N ALA A 45 -33.47 15.28 6.89
CA ALA A 45 -32.80 14.45 7.89
C ALA A 45 -33.31 13.01 7.87
N ALA A 46 -34.65 12.83 7.74
CA ALA A 46 -35.23 11.49 7.61
C ALA A 46 -34.80 10.81 6.30
N LYS A 47 -34.84 11.54 5.19
CA LYS A 47 -34.35 11.03 3.89
C LYS A 47 -32.89 10.61 3.98
N LEU A 48 -32.01 11.47 4.49
CA LEU A 48 -30.58 11.18 4.58
C LEU A 48 -30.31 9.98 5.48
N THR A 49 -31.04 9.85 6.60
CA THR A 49 -30.94 8.68 7.48
C THR A 49 -31.32 7.37 6.76
N ALA A 50 -32.36 7.41 5.93
CA ALA A 50 -32.79 6.27 5.14
C ALA A 50 -31.77 5.91 4.04
N LEU A 51 -31.21 6.90 3.34
CA LEU A 51 -30.18 6.73 2.31
C LEU A 51 -28.91 6.08 2.89
N VAL A 52 -28.43 6.56 4.03
CA VAL A 52 -27.29 5.97 4.74
C VAL A 52 -27.54 4.49 5.06
N GLY A 53 -28.72 4.15 5.58
CA GLY A 53 -29.06 2.74 5.83
C GLY A 53 -29.05 1.88 4.58
N GLN A 54 -29.52 2.41 3.43
CA GLN A 54 -29.48 1.70 2.14
C GLN A 54 -28.06 1.52 1.62
N VAL A 55 -27.21 2.55 1.70
CA VAL A 55 -25.80 2.50 1.27
C VAL A 55 -25.04 1.45 2.07
N GLU A 56 -25.19 1.41 3.40
CA GLU A 56 -24.50 0.44 4.25
C GLU A 56 -25.01 -0.99 4.04
N ALA A 57 -26.32 -1.19 3.92
CA ALA A 57 -26.89 -2.51 3.63
C ALA A 57 -26.42 -3.06 2.28
N LEU A 58 -26.37 -2.19 1.26
CA LEU A 58 -25.86 -2.53 -0.07
C LEU A 58 -24.36 -2.85 -0.01
N GLY A 59 -23.58 -2.02 0.70
CA GLY A 59 -22.14 -2.21 0.89
C GLY A 59 -21.81 -3.54 1.57
N MET A 60 -22.52 -3.92 2.64
CA MET A 60 -22.33 -5.21 3.34
C MET A 60 -22.67 -6.40 2.43
N THR A 61 -23.72 -6.30 1.63
CA THR A 61 -24.08 -7.37 0.68
C THR A 61 -23.03 -7.52 -0.41
N PHE A 62 -22.56 -6.40 -0.96
CA PHE A 62 -21.52 -6.38 -1.99
C PHE A 62 -20.19 -6.92 -1.44
N GLU A 63 -19.76 -6.48 -0.27
CA GLU A 63 -18.54 -6.97 0.42
C GLU A 63 -18.60 -8.50 0.57
N ARG A 64 -19.69 -9.04 1.09
CA ARG A 64 -19.85 -10.48 1.31
C ARG A 64 -19.77 -11.30 0.02
N LEU A 65 -20.41 -10.83 -1.06
CA LEU A 65 -20.34 -11.45 -2.38
C LEU A 65 -18.93 -11.39 -2.96
N MET A 66 -18.30 -10.22 -2.90
CA MET A 66 -16.96 -10.01 -3.45
C MET A 66 -15.92 -10.84 -2.70
N LEU A 67 -15.95 -10.87 -1.36
CA LEU A 67 -15.06 -11.68 -0.55
C LEU A 67 -15.19 -13.18 -0.88
N MET A 68 -16.41 -13.70 -1.05
CA MET A 68 -16.61 -15.11 -1.45
C MET A 68 -15.92 -15.41 -2.78
N VAL A 69 -16.03 -14.50 -3.75
CA VAL A 69 -15.46 -14.69 -5.10
C VAL A 69 -13.95 -14.52 -5.10
N GLU A 70 -13.45 -13.40 -4.58
CA GLU A 70 -12.01 -13.06 -4.63
C GLU A 70 -11.16 -14.02 -3.80
N LEU A 71 -11.61 -14.37 -2.58
CA LEU A 71 -10.89 -15.32 -1.74
C LEU A 71 -10.89 -16.74 -2.33
N THR A 72 -11.96 -17.14 -3.02
CA THR A 72 -11.96 -18.40 -3.76
C THR A 72 -10.96 -18.35 -4.92
N LEU A 73 -10.95 -17.28 -5.72
CA LEU A 73 -10.05 -17.15 -6.88
C LEU A 73 -8.58 -17.01 -6.47
N SER A 74 -8.31 -16.42 -5.32
CA SER A 74 -6.93 -16.27 -4.84
C SER A 74 -6.26 -17.60 -4.49
N VAL A 75 -7.04 -18.64 -4.18
CA VAL A 75 -6.53 -19.98 -3.86
C VAL A 75 -6.87 -21.04 -4.90
N ASP A 76 -7.75 -20.74 -5.85
CA ASP A 76 -8.14 -21.57 -7.00
C ASP A 76 -8.52 -20.65 -8.17
N ALA A 77 -7.51 -20.14 -8.89
CA ALA A 77 -7.70 -19.22 -10.01
C ALA A 77 -8.56 -19.79 -11.17
N GLN A 78 -8.72 -21.11 -11.24
CA GLN A 78 -9.53 -21.79 -12.27
C GLN A 78 -10.96 -22.12 -11.81
N ASN A 79 -11.37 -21.67 -10.63
CA ASN A 79 -12.71 -21.92 -10.10
C ASN A 79 -13.80 -21.33 -11.02
N LYS A 80 -14.53 -22.21 -11.71
CA LYS A 80 -15.50 -21.77 -12.73
C LYS A 80 -16.68 -20.98 -12.16
N PRO A 81 -17.33 -21.38 -11.04
CA PRO A 81 -18.39 -20.59 -10.43
C PRO A 81 -17.94 -19.20 -10.01
N ALA A 82 -16.78 -19.08 -9.35
CA ALA A 82 -16.23 -17.80 -8.93
C ALA A 82 -15.91 -16.90 -10.13
N ASN A 83 -15.25 -17.42 -11.16
CA ASN A 83 -14.99 -16.68 -12.40
C ASN A 83 -16.30 -16.22 -13.08
N ALA A 84 -17.35 -17.02 -13.06
CA ALA A 84 -18.65 -16.65 -13.64
C ALA A 84 -19.34 -15.52 -12.85
N ALA A 85 -19.13 -15.42 -11.54
CA ALA A 85 -19.70 -14.39 -10.69
C ALA A 85 -18.94 -13.06 -10.76
N MET A 86 -17.65 -13.05 -11.14
CA MET A 86 -16.81 -11.85 -11.14
C MET A 86 -17.34 -10.75 -12.08
N ALA A 87 -17.69 -11.07 -13.31
CA ALA A 87 -18.12 -10.06 -14.29
C ALA A 87 -19.44 -9.35 -13.89
N PRO A 88 -20.48 -10.05 -13.40
CA PRO A 88 -21.65 -9.39 -12.80
C PRO A 88 -21.29 -8.46 -11.64
N LEU A 89 -20.45 -8.90 -10.70
CA LEU A 89 -20.05 -8.09 -9.55
C LEU A 89 -19.29 -6.82 -9.95
N MET A 90 -18.35 -6.92 -10.91
CA MET A 90 -17.64 -5.76 -11.42
C MET A 90 -18.58 -4.74 -12.09
N ARG A 91 -19.63 -5.23 -12.80
CA ARG A 91 -20.67 -4.33 -13.34
C ARG A 91 -21.46 -3.64 -12.21
N SER A 92 -21.87 -4.40 -11.19
CA SER A 92 -22.59 -3.84 -10.05
C SER A 92 -21.72 -2.83 -9.27
N ALA A 93 -20.40 -3.05 -9.15
CA ALA A 93 -19.48 -2.09 -8.56
C ALA A 93 -19.50 -0.73 -9.30
N MET A 94 -19.50 -0.75 -10.63
CA MET A 94 -19.61 0.48 -11.44
C MET A 94 -20.96 1.19 -11.21
N LEU A 95 -22.05 0.45 -11.09
CA LEU A 95 -23.37 1.03 -10.80
C LEU A 95 -23.42 1.61 -9.39
N MET A 96 -22.82 0.96 -8.40
CA MET A 96 -22.69 1.49 -7.03
C MET A 96 -21.89 2.79 -7.01
N GLU A 97 -20.80 2.88 -7.73
CA GLU A 97 -20.01 4.11 -7.85
C GLU A 97 -20.85 5.25 -8.43
N GLN A 98 -21.65 4.98 -9.47
CA GLN A 98 -22.56 5.98 -10.04
C GLN A 98 -23.62 6.43 -9.04
N ALA A 99 -24.19 5.52 -8.25
CA ALA A 99 -25.17 5.84 -7.20
C ALA A 99 -24.53 6.68 -6.07
N ASN A 100 -23.31 6.34 -5.64
CA ASN A 100 -22.54 7.11 -4.66
C ASN A 100 -22.19 8.50 -5.18
N ASN A 101 -21.80 8.63 -6.45
CA ASN A 101 -21.57 9.91 -7.10
C ASN A 101 -22.84 10.77 -7.17
N ALA A 102 -24.01 10.17 -7.40
CA ALA A 102 -25.28 10.86 -7.37
C ALA A 102 -25.64 11.34 -5.94
N LEU A 103 -25.38 10.50 -4.93
CA LEU A 103 -25.55 10.86 -3.52
C LEU A 103 -24.62 12.03 -3.14
N GLY A 104 -23.35 11.98 -3.53
CA GLY A 104 -22.41 13.09 -3.31
C GLY A 104 -22.92 14.41 -3.91
N ARG A 105 -23.42 14.38 -5.16
CA ARG A 105 -24.03 15.55 -5.81
C ARG A 105 -25.30 16.04 -5.09
N TYR A 106 -26.11 15.14 -4.54
CA TYR A 106 -27.25 15.52 -3.71
C TYR A 106 -26.79 16.24 -2.43
N LEU A 107 -25.82 15.63 -1.71
CA LEU A 107 -25.26 16.21 -0.49
C LEU A 107 -24.62 17.58 -0.71
N SER A 108 -23.87 17.76 -1.80
CA SER A 108 -23.20 19.05 -2.12
C SER A 108 -24.15 20.21 -2.40
N LYS A 109 -25.44 19.93 -2.67
CA LYS A 109 -26.49 20.94 -2.89
C LYS A 109 -27.25 21.34 -1.62
N LEU A 110 -27.05 20.62 -0.52
CA LEU A 110 -27.69 20.91 0.76
C LEU A 110 -26.95 22.05 1.47
N GLU A 111 -27.56 23.23 1.53
CA GLU A 111 -26.97 24.42 2.17
C GLU A 111 -26.71 24.22 3.67
N ASN A 112 -27.55 23.41 4.35
CA ASN A 112 -27.50 23.13 5.78
C ASN A 112 -26.88 21.74 6.09
N LEU A 113 -26.12 21.13 5.19
CA LEU A 113 -25.55 19.77 5.38
C LEU A 113 -24.78 19.64 6.69
N SER A 114 -23.99 20.66 7.06
CA SER A 114 -23.21 20.66 8.30
C SER A 114 -24.09 20.56 9.57
N GLU A 115 -25.31 21.08 9.54
CA GLU A 115 -26.26 20.93 10.62
C GLU A 115 -27.00 19.59 10.56
N LEU A 116 -27.36 19.17 9.34
CA LEU A 116 -28.09 17.92 9.10
C LEU A 116 -27.31 16.70 9.57
N VAL A 117 -26.00 16.63 9.31
CA VAL A 117 -25.17 15.51 9.76
C VAL A 117 -25.05 15.39 11.27
N HIS A 118 -25.46 16.41 12.02
CA HIS A 118 -25.53 16.42 13.48
C HIS A 118 -26.95 16.38 14.04
N SER A 119 -27.98 16.21 13.20
CA SER A 119 -29.39 16.24 13.60
C SER A 119 -29.84 15.02 14.40
N ASN A 120 -29.15 13.89 14.24
CA ASN A 120 -29.43 12.66 14.98
C ASN A 120 -28.15 11.79 15.10
N GLU A 121 -28.22 10.77 15.96
CA GLU A 121 -27.07 9.88 16.26
C GLU A 121 -26.59 9.11 15.03
N THR A 122 -27.50 8.62 14.19
CA THR A 122 -27.15 7.85 12.98
C THR A 122 -26.32 8.67 12.01
N LEU A 123 -26.70 9.91 11.75
CA LEU A 123 -25.99 10.82 10.86
C LEU A 123 -24.68 11.31 11.51
N SER A 124 -24.71 11.65 12.80
CA SER A 124 -23.54 12.13 13.53
C SER A 124 -22.39 11.10 13.52
N ALA A 125 -22.72 9.82 13.65
CA ALA A 125 -21.73 8.74 13.57
C ALA A 125 -21.08 8.60 12.18
N ARG A 126 -21.61 9.26 11.13
CA ARG A 126 -21.18 9.22 9.73
C ARG A 126 -20.86 10.60 9.17
N ALA A 127 -20.79 11.60 10.04
CA ALA A 127 -20.69 12.99 9.64
C ALA A 127 -19.49 13.24 8.70
N PHE A 128 -18.31 12.70 9.03
CA PHE A 128 -17.12 12.87 8.20
C PHE A 128 -17.34 12.30 6.79
N ALA A 129 -17.79 11.06 6.66
CA ALA A 129 -18.01 10.43 5.36
C ALA A 129 -19.02 11.21 4.49
N LEU A 130 -20.11 11.70 5.08
CA LEU A 130 -21.13 12.48 4.36
C LEU A 130 -20.59 13.86 3.93
N LEU A 131 -19.82 14.52 4.78
CA LEU A 131 -19.19 15.81 4.46
C LEU A 131 -18.10 15.63 3.40
N GLU A 132 -17.29 14.58 3.50
CA GLU A 132 -16.27 14.24 2.51
C GLU A 132 -16.88 13.90 1.13
N MET A 133 -17.97 13.11 1.10
CA MET A 133 -18.70 12.85 -0.15
C MET A 133 -19.21 14.14 -0.80
N ALA A 134 -19.73 15.08 -0.02
CA ALA A 134 -20.17 16.38 -0.52
C ALA A 134 -19.01 17.23 -1.03
N GLU A 135 -17.86 17.21 -0.36
CA GLU A 135 -16.66 17.93 -0.78
C GLU A 135 -16.10 17.34 -2.09
N ASN A 136 -15.96 16.02 -2.15
CA ASN A 136 -15.50 15.31 -3.35
C ASN A 136 -16.43 15.56 -4.56
N ALA A 137 -17.72 15.73 -4.32
CA ALA A 137 -18.68 16.06 -5.39
C ALA A 137 -18.43 17.44 -6.03
N LYS A 138 -17.79 18.38 -5.34
CA LYS A 138 -17.41 19.69 -5.92
C LYS A 138 -16.32 19.54 -7.00
N HIS A 139 -15.57 18.45 -6.97
CA HIS A 139 -14.55 18.11 -7.94
C HIS A 139 -15.07 17.22 -9.08
N GLN A 140 -16.35 16.88 -9.08
CA GLN A 140 -16.98 16.20 -10.22
C GLN A 140 -17.19 17.18 -11.38
N LEU A 141 -17.03 16.67 -12.59
CA LEU A 141 -17.38 17.44 -13.78
C LEU A 141 -18.90 17.57 -13.93
N PRO A 142 -19.39 18.56 -14.68
CA PRO A 142 -20.79 18.60 -15.08
C PRO A 142 -21.21 17.26 -15.71
N GLU A 143 -22.40 16.77 -15.38
CA GLU A 143 -22.88 15.43 -15.78
C GLU A 143 -22.77 15.17 -17.29
N ALA A 144 -23.01 16.19 -18.10
CA ALA A 144 -22.87 16.11 -19.57
C ALA A 144 -21.42 15.88 -20.05
N LEU A 145 -20.43 16.13 -19.20
CA LEU A 145 -19.00 15.96 -19.51
C LEU A 145 -18.40 14.71 -18.86
N GLU A 146 -18.94 14.18 -17.75
CA GLU A 146 -18.38 13.02 -17.05
C GLU A 146 -18.29 11.79 -17.99
N GLU A 147 -19.38 11.43 -18.65
CA GLU A 147 -19.42 10.25 -19.52
C GLU A 147 -18.48 10.39 -20.75
N PRO A 148 -18.48 11.48 -21.51
CA PRO A 148 -17.48 11.70 -22.56
C PRO A 148 -16.05 11.65 -22.09
N VAL A 149 -15.72 12.30 -20.96
CA VAL A 149 -14.37 12.30 -20.39
C VAL A 149 -13.95 10.89 -19.97
N MET A 150 -14.81 10.16 -19.27
CA MET A 150 -14.55 8.78 -18.89
C MET A 150 -14.25 7.89 -20.11
N LYS A 151 -15.03 8.03 -21.19
CA LYS A 151 -14.78 7.29 -22.44
C LYS A 151 -13.45 7.67 -23.09
N MET A 152 -13.05 8.94 -23.02
CA MET A 152 -11.74 9.38 -23.51
C MET A 152 -10.59 8.84 -22.67
N GLN A 153 -10.74 8.78 -21.34
CA GLN A 153 -9.75 8.18 -20.44
C GLN A 153 -9.51 6.70 -20.73
N LEU A 154 -10.54 5.93 -21.14
CA LEU A 154 -10.39 4.53 -21.56
C LEU A 154 -9.45 4.36 -22.75
N SER A 155 -9.46 5.30 -23.72
CA SER A 155 -8.58 5.32 -24.88
C SER A 155 -7.33 6.18 -24.67
N GLY A 156 -7.26 6.94 -23.60
CA GLY A 156 -6.15 7.75 -23.13
C GLY A 156 -5.28 7.03 -22.11
N GLY A 157 -5.20 7.56 -20.89
CA GLY A 157 -4.34 7.07 -19.81
C GLY A 157 -4.49 5.57 -19.54
N GLN A 158 -5.73 5.06 -19.55
CA GLN A 158 -5.98 3.64 -19.34
C GLN A 158 -5.39 2.75 -20.46
N ALA A 159 -5.50 3.18 -21.72
CA ALA A 159 -4.91 2.45 -22.84
C ALA A 159 -3.37 2.49 -22.79
N PHE A 160 -2.78 3.62 -22.39
CA PHE A 160 -1.33 3.74 -22.21
C PHE A 160 -0.82 2.90 -21.02
N SER A 161 -1.58 2.81 -19.92
CA SER A 161 -1.28 1.91 -18.82
C SER A 161 -1.28 0.45 -19.27
N GLN A 162 -2.32 0.02 -19.99
CA GLN A 162 -2.40 -1.33 -20.55
C GLN A 162 -1.29 -1.63 -21.57
N LEU A 163 -0.91 -0.63 -22.39
CA LEU A 163 0.22 -0.77 -23.31
C LEU A 163 1.52 -0.98 -22.55
N ARG A 164 1.78 -0.21 -21.49
CA ARG A 164 2.92 -0.38 -20.60
C ARG A 164 2.99 -1.80 -20.06
N ASP A 165 1.88 -2.30 -19.53
CA ASP A 165 1.81 -3.65 -18.95
C ASP A 165 2.12 -4.74 -19.98
N LYS A 166 1.63 -4.58 -21.21
CA LYS A 166 1.94 -5.50 -22.30
C LYS A 166 3.40 -5.43 -22.73
N LEU A 167 3.98 -4.23 -22.81
CA LEU A 167 5.40 -4.04 -23.13
C LEU A 167 6.29 -4.71 -22.06
N ASP A 168 5.98 -4.52 -20.79
CA ASP A 168 6.69 -5.12 -19.66
C ASP A 168 6.58 -6.65 -19.68
N ALA A 169 5.36 -7.17 -19.80
CA ALA A 169 5.08 -8.62 -19.77
C ALA A 169 5.68 -9.38 -20.97
N THR A 170 5.85 -8.71 -22.11
CA THR A 170 6.41 -9.33 -23.33
C THR A 170 7.88 -9.06 -23.54
N LEU A 171 8.49 -8.20 -22.71
CA LEU A 171 9.92 -7.92 -22.80
C LEU A 171 10.74 -9.14 -22.41
N THR A 172 11.59 -9.57 -23.33
CA THR A 172 12.57 -10.64 -23.08
C THR A 172 13.96 -10.06 -22.89
N VAL A 173 14.63 -10.55 -21.87
CA VAL A 173 16.03 -10.26 -21.53
C VAL A 173 16.93 -11.35 -22.09
N ASP A 174 17.96 -10.98 -22.81
CA ASP A 174 19.00 -11.92 -23.24
C ASP A 174 20.01 -12.10 -22.10
N TYR A 175 19.92 -13.24 -21.42
CA TYR A 175 20.83 -13.60 -20.35
C TYR A 175 21.68 -14.80 -20.78
N ASP A 176 22.97 -14.57 -21.02
CA ASP A 176 23.94 -15.57 -21.52
C ASP A 176 23.43 -16.32 -22.77
N GLY A 177 22.82 -15.60 -23.74
CA GLY A 177 22.31 -16.19 -25.00
C GLY A 177 20.96 -16.89 -24.86
N LYS A 178 20.30 -16.77 -23.70
CA LYS A 178 18.95 -17.30 -23.46
C LYS A 178 17.96 -16.14 -23.26
N ALA A 179 16.84 -16.20 -23.95
CA ALA A 179 15.75 -15.26 -23.71
C ALA A 179 14.98 -15.68 -22.44
N ILE A 180 14.98 -14.81 -21.43
CA ILE A 180 14.23 -15.00 -20.17
C ILE A 180 13.24 -13.86 -19.97
N PRO A 181 12.17 -14.04 -19.17
CA PRO A 181 11.27 -12.95 -18.79
C PRO A 181 12.01 -11.87 -18.00
N LEU A 182 11.57 -10.60 -18.13
CA LEU A 182 12.12 -9.47 -17.36
C LEU A 182 12.03 -9.72 -15.85
N SER A 183 10.90 -10.26 -15.36
CA SER A 183 10.72 -10.60 -13.94
C SER A 183 11.76 -11.59 -13.43
N ALA A 184 12.13 -12.59 -14.23
CA ALA A 184 13.17 -13.57 -13.87
C ALA A 184 14.55 -12.89 -13.79
N ALA A 185 14.91 -12.02 -14.75
CA ALA A 185 16.17 -11.27 -14.71
C ALA A 185 16.23 -10.37 -13.46
N ARG A 186 15.15 -9.69 -13.11
CA ARG A 186 15.08 -8.81 -11.92
C ARG A 186 15.16 -9.60 -10.61
N SER A 187 14.59 -10.80 -10.56
CA SER A 187 14.71 -11.66 -9.37
C SER A 187 16.16 -12.10 -9.09
N MET A 188 17.03 -12.10 -10.11
CA MET A 188 18.45 -12.38 -9.93
C MET A 188 19.21 -11.31 -9.13
N ALA A 189 18.62 -10.14 -8.88
CA ALA A 189 19.21 -9.14 -7.98
C ALA A 189 19.33 -9.62 -6.52
N TYR A 190 18.64 -10.69 -6.16
CA TYR A 190 18.70 -11.35 -4.83
C TYR A 190 19.63 -12.56 -4.80
N ASP A 191 20.28 -12.90 -5.93
CA ASP A 191 21.18 -14.07 -5.99
C ASP A 191 22.41 -13.85 -5.10
N ALA A 192 22.90 -14.93 -4.50
CA ALA A 192 24.12 -14.88 -3.68
C ALA A 192 25.38 -14.59 -4.51
N ASP A 193 25.39 -15.01 -5.78
CA ASP A 193 26.52 -14.81 -6.70
C ASP A 193 26.50 -13.40 -7.30
N ALA A 194 27.56 -12.63 -7.04
CA ALA A 194 27.74 -11.26 -7.54
C ALA A 194 27.81 -11.18 -9.08
N ASP A 195 28.38 -12.19 -9.73
CA ASP A 195 28.46 -12.23 -11.20
C ASP A 195 27.07 -12.42 -11.82
N VAL A 196 26.20 -13.21 -11.17
CA VAL A 196 24.80 -13.39 -11.58
C VAL A 196 24.06 -12.06 -11.48
N ARG A 197 24.15 -11.36 -10.34
CA ARG A 197 23.49 -10.06 -10.13
C ARG A 197 23.96 -9.03 -11.15
N ARG A 198 25.27 -8.91 -11.35
CA ARG A 198 25.89 -7.98 -12.30
C ARG A 198 25.44 -8.24 -13.73
N LYS A 199 25.52 -9.48 -14.19
CA LYS A 199 25.11 -9.85 -15.55
C LYS A 199 23.62 -9.63 -15.78
N ALA A 200 22.79 -9.96 -14.80
CA ALA A 200 21.34 -9.74 -14.86
C ALA A 200 21.03 -8.25 -15.01
N TYR A 201 21.67 -7.38 -14.24
CA TYR A 201 21.55 -5.93 -14.34
C TYR A 201 21.94 -5.41 -15.73
N ASP A 202 23.12 -5.80 -16.25
CA ASP A 202 23.58 -5.36 -17.57
C ASP A 202 22.61 -5.82 -18.68
N ALA A 203 22.09 -7.05 -18.58
CA ALA A 203 21.11 -7.60 -19.51
C ALA A 203 19.74 -6.91 -19.40
N GLU A 204 19.29 -6.59 -18.19
CA GLU A 204 18.08 -5.81 -17.92
C GLU A 204 18.16 -4.44 -18.61
N LEU A 205 19.23 -3.66 -18.34
CA LEU A 205 19.42 -2.34 -18.93
C LEU A 205 19.45 -2.39 -20.47
N ALA A 206 20.09 -3.40 -21.04
CA ALA A 206 20.13 -3.59 -22.49
C ALA A 206 18.73 -3.89 -23.06
N SER A 207 17.87 -4.57 -22.29
CA SER A 207 16.53 -4.95 -22.73
C SER A 207 15.59 -3.75 -22.86
N TYR A 208 15.67 -2.79 -21.94
CA TYR A 208 14.80 -1.59 -21.95
C TYR A 208 14.95 -0.75 -23.20
N LYS A 209 16.12 -0.76 -23.87
CA LYS A 209 16.32 -0.07 -25.16
C LYS A 209 15.32 -0.50 -26.23
N LYS A 210 14.75 -1.71 -26.11
CA LYS A 210 13.75 -2.22 -27.07
C LYS A 210 12.38 -1.54 -26.91
N ILE A 211 12.08 -1.02 -25.73
CA ILE A 211 10.76 -0.49 -25.36
C ILE A 211 10.81 0.94 -24.82
N GLU A 212 11.98 1.58 -24.70
CA GLU A 212 12.13 2.90 -24.07
C GLU A 212 11.28 3.98 -24.74
N ILE A 213 11.19 3.97 -26.09
CA ILE A 213 10.37 4.95 -26.82
C ILE A 213 8.87 4.78 -26.49
N PRO A 214 8.22 3.62 -26.74
CA PRO A 214 6.81 3.48 -26.38
C PRO A 214 6.53 3.67 -24.89
N MET A 215 7.47 3.30 -24.00
CA MET A 215 7.33 3.54 -22.56
C MET A 215 7.36 5.04 -22.21
N SER A 216 8.21 5.84 -22.87
CA SER A 216 8.21 7.31 -22.67
C SER A 216 6.89 7.94 -23.09
N TYR A 217 6.29 7.48 -24.19
CA TYR A 217 4.96 7.91 -24.61
C TYR A 217 3.89 7.53 -23.60
N CYS A 218 3.93 6.30 -23.05
CA CYS A 218 2.99 5.88 -22.00
C CYS A 218 3.08 6.82 -20.78
N LEU A 219 4.28 7.06 -20.28
CA LEU A 219 4.50 7.89 -19.10
C LEU A 219 4.01 9.33 -19.32
N ASN A 220 4.49 9.97 -20.39
CA ASN A 220 4.16 11.36 -20.68
C ASN A 220 2.65 11.57 -20.88
N ASN A 221 1.97 10.69 -21.62
CA ASN A 221 0.54 10.86 -21.88
C ASN A 221 -0.30 10.63 -20.60
N ILE A 222 0.07 9.68 -19.74
CA ILE A 222 -0.60 9.48 -18.46
C ILE A 222 -0.42 10.73 -17.56
N LYS A 223 0.79 11.31 -17.51
CA LYS A 223 1.03 12.51 -16.67
C LYS A 223 0.35 13.76 -17.24
N ALA A 224 0.34 13.94 -18.57
CA ALA A 224 -0.38 15.02 -19.22
C ALA A 224 -1.90 14.92 -19.02
N GLU A 225 -2.47 13.71 -19.12
CA GLU A 225 -3.88 13.48 -18.80
C GLU A 225 -4.17 13.83 -17.34
N GLY A 226 -3.32 13.37 -16.38
CA GLY A 226 -3.47 13.67 -14.97
C GLY A 226 -3.49 15.17 -14.68
N GLU A 227 -2.56 15.95 -15.25
CA GLU A 227 -2.55 17.42 -15.13
C GLU A 227 -3.80 18.08 -15.72
N THR A 228 -4.26 17.57 -16.85
CA THR A 228 -5.49 18.06 -17.48
C THR A 228 -6.71 17.79 -16.59
N MET A 229 -6.81 16.58 -16.06
CA MET A 229 -7.90 16.18 -15.17
C MET A 229 -7.87 16.93 -13.84
N ALA A 230 -6.70 17.12 -13.23
CA ALA A 230 -6.57 17.90 -12.02
C ALA A 230 -7.13 19.33 -12.21
N LYS A 231 -6.75 20.00 -13.30
CA LYS A 231 -7.24 21.34 -13.63
C LYS A 231 -8.74 21.38 -13.92
N LEU A 232 -9.25 20.42 -14.71
CA LEU A 232 -10.68 20.34 -15.03
C LEU A 232 -11.53 20.11 -13.77
N ARG A 233 -11.03 19.35 -12.81
CA ARG A 233 -11.67 19.05 -11.53
C ARG A 233 -11.44 20.13 -10.46
N GLY A 234 -10.70 21.21 -10.78
CA GLY A 234 -10.51 22.36 -9.89
C GLY A 234 -9.41 22.20 -8.85
N TYR A 235 -8.52 21.22 -8.98
CA TYR A 235 -7.32 21.10 -8.17
C TYR A 235 -6.19 22.02 -8.68
N LYS A 236 -5.26 22.38 -7.83
CA LYS A 236 -4.09 23.19 -8.20
C LYS A 236 -3.15 22.45 -9.17
N GLY A 237 -3.12 21.12 -9.11
CA GLY A 237 -2.32 20.23 -9.94
C GLY A 237 -2.47 18.78 -9.48
N VAL A 238 -1.73 17.89 -10.12
CA VAL A 238 -1.81 16.43 -9.87
C VAL A 238 -1.44 16.07 -8.42
N LEU A 239 -0.45 16.74 -7.81
CA LEU A 239 -0.08 16.46 -6.43
C LEU A 239 -1.19 16.86 -5.44
N ASP A 240 -1.81 18.02 -5.65
CA ASP A 240 -2.94 18.47 -4.82
C ASP A 240 -4.13 17.48 -4.91
N MET A 241 -4.42 17.00 -6.14
CA MET A 241 -5.42 15.95 -6.35
C MET A 241 -5.06 14.64 -5.64
N ALA A 242 -3.79 14.22 -5.70
CA ALA A 242 -3.33 13.02 -5.01
C ALA A 242 -3.40 13.15 -3.47
N LEU A 243 -3.01 14.31 -2.94
CA LEU A 243 -3.11 14.59 -1.49
C LEU A 243 -4.56 14.54 -1.01
N ALA A 244 -5.49 15.14 -1.75
CA ALA A 244 -6.92 15.06 -1.43
C ALA A 244 -7.42 13.60 -1.42
N HIS A 245 -7.04 12.80 -2.44
CA HIS A 245 -7.37 11.38 -2.50
C HIS A 245 -6.86 10.59 -1.28
N PHE A 246 -5.68 10.94 -0.77
CA PHE A 246 -5.08 10.28 0.39
C PHE A 246 -5.47 10.91 1.73
N ARG A 247 -6.39 11.87 1.77
CA ARG A 247 -6.79 12.62 2.99
C ARG A 247 -5.60 13.24 3.72
N MET A 248 -4.58 13.69 2.96
CA MET A 248 -3.34 14.26 3.47
C MET A 248 -3.20 15.72 3.04
N ASP A 249 -2.59 16.54 3.88
CA ASP A 249 -2.22 17.91 3.52
C ASP A 249 -0.74 18.04 3.11
N GLU A 250 -0.42 19.16 2.44
CA GLU A 250 0.93 19.45 1.96
C GLU A 250 1.92 19.61 3.11
N LYS A 251 1.49 20.12 4.27
CA LYS A 251 2.37 20.32 5.45
C LYS A 251 2.84 18.99 6.00
N THR A 252 1.93 18.01 6.08
CA THR A 252 2.25 16.65 6.51
C THR A 252 3.27 15.99 5.57
N LEU A 253 3.06 16.12 4.25
CA LEU A 253 4.01 15.61 3.26
C LEU A 253 5.38 16.28 3.38
N ASP A 254 5.43 17.59 3.48
CA ASP A 254 6.68 18.37 3.60
C ASP A 254 7.42 18.09 4.91
N ALA A 255 6.69 17.89 6.02
CA ALA A 255 7.27 17.53 7.31
C ALA A 255 7.99 16.18 7.23
N MET A 256 7.35 15.16 6.63
CA MET A 256 7.94 13.86 6.41
C MET A 256 9.19 13.93 5.52
N TRP A 257 9.10 14.59 4.35
CA TRP A 257 10.24 14.72 3.45
C TRP A 257 11.38 15.53 4.05
N THR A 258 11.08 16.48 4.93
CA THR A 258 12.11 17.26 5.64
C THR A 258 12.94 16.35 6.55
N ALA A 259 12.31 15.51 7.36
CA ALA A 259 13.01 14.56 8.23
C ALA A 259 13.84 13.55 7.43
N ILE A 260 13.29 13.01 6.33
CA ILE A 260 14.03 12.09 5.45
C ILE A 260 15.25 12.77 4.85
N ARG A 261 15.10 13.99 4.30
CA ARG A 261 16.22 14.73 3.68
C ARG A 261 17.36 15.00 4.67
N GLU A 262 17.02 15.37 5.91
CA GLU A 262 18.00 15.58 6.98
C GLU A 262 18.80 14.31 7.30
N ALA A 263 18.18 13.13 7.18
CA ALA A 263 18.77 11.84 7.49
C ALA A 263 19.54 11.20 6.33
N LEU A 264 19.35 11.65 5.08
CA LEU A 264 19.99 11.04 3.91
C LEU A 264 21.51 10.84 4.05
N PRO A 265 22.29 11.80 4.60
CA PRO A 265 23.73 11.60 4.75
C PRO A 265 24.08 10.38 5.61
N GLU A 266 23.33 10.12 6.67
CA GLU A 266 23.56 8.99 7.56
C GLU A 266 23.00 7.68 7.00
N LEU A 267 21.85 7.71 6.33
CA LEU A 267 21.32 6.56 5.60
C LEU A 267 22.27 6.07 4.50
N ARG A 268 23.03 6.97 3.87
CA ARG A 268 24.05 6.63 2.88
C ARG A 268 25.20 5.82 3.45
N GLU A 269 25.50 5.94 4.74
CA GLU A 269 26.54 5.14 5.40
C GLU A 269 26.21 3.65 5.42
N TYR A 270 24.90 3.29 5.47
CA TYR A 270 24.47 1.90 5.28
C TYR A 270 24.91 1.34 3.92
N PHE A 271 24.62 2.05 2.83
CA PHE A 271 25.01 1.61 1.48
C PHE A 271 26.53 1.48 1.33
N LYS A 272 27.28 2.43 1.88
CA LYS A 272 28.74 2.39 1.87
C LYS A 272 29.29 1.20 2.67
N ALA A 273 28.71 0.93 3.85
CA ALA A 273 29.11 -0.19 4.68
C ALA A 273 28.79 -1.54 3.99
N LYS A 274 27.58 -1.67 3.43
CA LYS A 274 27.20 -2.84 2.63
C LYS A 274 28.10 -3.00 1.40
N GLY A 275 28.44 -1.90 0.72
CA GLY A 275 29.39 -1.90 -0.39
C GLY A 275 30.74 -2.48 0.02
N ARG A 276 31.32 -2.00 1.15
CA ARG A 276 32.60 -2.54 1.65
C ARG A 276 32.54 -4.04 1.98
N LEU A 277 31.45 -4.51 2.60
CA LEU A 277 31.26 -5.95 2.88
C LEU A 277 31.27 -6.79 1.61
N LEU A 278 30.72 -6.24 0.51
CA LEU A 278 30.64 -6.90 -0.81
C LEU A 278 31.88 -6.63 -1.69
N GLY A 279 32.90 -5.91 -1.19
CA GLY A 279 34.15 -5.66 -1.90
C GLY A 279 34.14 -4.44 -2.82
N HIS A 280 33.25 -3.47 -2.63
CA HIS A 280 33.17 -2.23 -3.40
C HIS A 280 33.77 -1.04 -2.64
N GLU A 281 34.55 -0.21 -3.32
CA GLU A 281 35.23 0.95 -2.73
C GLU A 281 34.53 2.29 -3.05
N ASN A 282 33.78 2.37 -4.15
CA ASN A 282 33.22 3.62 -4.69
C ASN A 282 31.71 3.81 -4.39
N GLY A 283 31.19 3.18 -3.35
CA GLY A 283 29.77 3.09 -3.06
C GLY A 283 29.17 1.78 -3.52
N LEU A 284 27.91 1.54 -3.17
CA LEU A 284 27.22 0.29 -3.52
C LEU A 284 26.74 0.35 -4.98
N PRO A 285 27.10 -0.59 -5.86
CA PRO A 285 26.48 -0.70 -7.19
C PRO A 285 24.98 -0.96 -7.07
N PHE A 286 24.18 -0.40 -7.98
CA PHE A 286 22.72 -0.56 -7.95
C PHE A 286 22.28 -2.04 -7.99
N TYR A 287 23.02 -2.89 -8.72
CA TYR A 287 22.74 -4.33 -8.81
C TYR A 287 22.97 -5.10 -7.50
N ASP A 288 23.65 -4.50 -6.52
CA ASP A 288 23.91 -5.09 -5.21
C ASP A 288 23.04 -4.52 -4.09
N LEU A 289 22.06 -3.66 -4.41
CA LEU A 289 21.11 -3.14 -3.42
C LEU A 289 20.41 -4.25 -2.63
N PHE A 290 20.04 -5.34 -3.33
CA PHE A 290 19.33 -6.49 -2.77
C PHE A 290 20.26 -7.70 -2.52
N ALA A 291 21.57 -7.54 -2.70
CA ALA A 291 22.53 -8.61 -2.43
C ALA A 291 22.40 -9.06 -0.96
N PRO A 292 22.30 -10.37 -0.69
CA PRO A 292 22.22 -10.87 0.69
C PRO A 292 23.53 -10.63 1.43
N VAL A 293 23.44 -10.29 2.70
CA VAL A 293 24.57 -10.16 3.63
C VAL A 293 24.42 -11.21 4.73
N GLY A 294 25.47 -11.97 4.99
CA GLY A 294 25.49 -13.04 5.99
C GLY A 294 24.87 -14.36 5.50
N HIS A 295 24.81 -15.33 6.41
CA HIS A 295 24.39 -16.71 6.11
C HIS A 295 23.33 -17.24 7.08
N ALA A 296 22.76 -16.40 7.93
CA ALA A 296 21.82 -16.86 8.96
C ALA A 296 20.52 -17.35 8.31
N SER A 297 20.23 -18.62 8.47
CA SER A 297 19.02 -19.25 7.94
C SER A 297 18.31 -20.04 9.04
N ARG A 298 17.70 -19.33 9.99
CA ARG A 298 16.76 -19.98 10.91
C ARG A 298 15.48 -20.31 10.15
N THR A 299 15.08 -21.56 10.25
CA THR A 299 13.78 -22.02 9.73
C THR A 299 12.79 -22.19 10.88
N TYR A 300 11.52 -21.98 10.57
CA TYR A 300 10.41 -22.06 11.52
C TYR A 300 9.34 -23.02 11.01
N THR A 301 8.86 -23.88 11.88
CA THR A 301 7.57 -24.54 11.66
C THR A 301 6.43 -23.55 11.89
N VAL A 302 5.23 -23.87 11.40
CA VAL A 302 4.06 -23.03 11.66
C VAL A 302 3.72 -22.97 13.16
N GLU A 303 3.95 -24.07 13.88
CA GLU A 303 3.77 -24.15 15.34
C GLU A 303 4.73 -23.21 16.08
N GLU A 304 6.00 -23.14 15.68
CA GLU A 304 6.98 -22.22 16.26
C GLU A 304 6.64 -20.77 15.92
N ALA A 305 6.28 -20.48 14.66
CA ALA A 305 5.83 -19.15 14.26
C ALA A 305 4.59 -18.71 15.06
N ARG A 306 3.59 -19.59 15.18
CA ARG A 306 2.39 -19.34 16.00
C ARG A 306 2.76 -19.05 17.46
N ALA A 307 3.62 -19.87 18.07
CA ALA A 307 4.02 -19.71 19.47
C ALA A 307 4.73 -18.36 19.68
N LEU A 308 5.66 -18.00 18.79
CA LEU A 308 6.39 -16.73 18.82
C LEU A 308 5.43 -15.53 18.70
N LEU A 309 4.53 -15.54 17.71
CA LEU A 309 3.61 -14.43 17.47
C LEU A 309 2.61 -14.28 18.63
N LEU A 310 2.03 -15.38 19.13
CA LEU A 310 1.08 -15.31 20.25
C LEU A 310 1.73 -14.84 21.55
N ASP A 311 2.98 -15.23 21.82
CA ASP A 311 3.71 -14.75 22.99
C ASP A 311 4.05 -13.25 22.87
N LEU A 312 4.64 -12.85 21.73
CA LEU A 312 5.07 -11.48 21.50
C LEU A 312 3.89 -10.51 21.53
N PHE A 313 2.90 -10.75 20.67
CA PHE A 313 1.77 -9.84 20.50
C PHE A 313 0.75 -9.93 21.64
N GLY A 314 0.66 -11.08 22.31
CA GLY A 314 -0.14 -11.22 23.52
C GLY A 314 0.45 -10.43 24.71
N ARG A 315 1.77 -10.30 24.79
CA ARG A 315 2.43 -9.43 25.78
C ARG A 315 2.27 -7.95 25.44
N PHE A 316 2.32 -7.59 24.15
CA PHE A 316 2.08 -6.22 23.71
C PHE A 316 0.64 -5.79 23.97
N CYS A 317 -0.33 -6.53 23.46
CA CYS A 317 -1.76 -6.25 23.59
C CYS A 317 -2.54 -7.56 23.71
N PRO A 318 -3.16 -7.87 24.87
CA PRO A 318 -3.93 -9.11 25.06
C PRO A 318 -5.02 -9.31 23.98
N GLU A 319 -5.72 -8.24 23.57
CA GLU A 319 -6.75 -8.32 22.52
C GLU A 319 -6.16 -8.71 21.16
N MET A 320 -4.95 -8.24 20.83
CA MET A 320 -4.23 -8.65 19.63
C MET A 320 -3.84 -10.13 19.69
N GLY A 321 -3.30 -10.59 20.82
CA GLY A 321 -2.98 -11.99 21.04
C GLY A 321 -4.19 -12.92 20.93
N ASP A 322 -5.33 -12.52 21.47
CA ASP A 322 -6.58 -13.28 21.39
C ASP A 322 -7.13 -13.33 19.95
N MET A 323 -7.06 -12.21 19.22
CA MET A 323 -7.43 -12.17 17.80
C MET A 323 -6.53 -13.09 16.96
N MET A 324 -5.22 -13.03 17.16
CA MET A 324 -4.27 -13.91 16.45
C MET A 324 -4.51 -15.39 16.77
N ARG A 325 -4.82 -15.72 18.02
CA ARG A 325 -5.20 -17.08 18.43
C ARG A 325 -6.43 -17.56 17.66
N ALA A 326 -7.48 -16.73 17.59
CA ALA A 326 -8.69 -17.03 16.81
C ALA A 326 -8.34 -17.23 15.33
N ALA A 327 -7.49 -16.39 14.74
CA ALA A 327 -7.06 -16.51 13.35
C ALA A 327 -6.42 -17.89 13.05
N PHE A 328 -5.54 -18.39 13.92
CA PHE A 328 -4.95 -19.71 13.77
C PHE A 328 -5.92 -20.87 14.03
N ASP A 329 -6.84 -20.73 14.98
CA ASP A 329 -7.65 -21.85 15.45
C ASP A 329 -8.99 -21.98 14.70
N GLU A 330 -9.55 -20.87 14.19
CA GLU A 330 -10.87 -20.83 13.56
C GLU A 330 -10.83 -20.92 12.03
N GLY A 331 -9.63 -20.98 11.42
CA GLY A 331 -9.48 -21.10 9.97
C GLY A 331 -9.63 -19.76 9.25
N TRP A 332 -8.94 -18.74 9.75
CA TRP A 332 -8.85 -17.47 9.04
C TRP A 332 -7.72 -17.47 8.01
N ILE A 333 -6.70 -18.36 8.19
CA ILE A 333 -5.45 -18.34 7.43
C ILE A 333 -5.41 -19.47 6.42
N ASP A 334 -5.17 -19.16 5.15
CA ASP A 334 -4.74 -20.11 4.13
C ASP A 334 -3.21 -20.05 4.03
N MET A 335 -2.53 -21.06 4.60
CA MET A 335 -1.13 -20.97 5.01
C MET A 335 -0.14 -21.31 3.90
N TYR A 336 -0.32 -22.45 3.23
CA TYR A 336 0.74 -23.04 2.41
C TYR A 336 0.60 -22.77 0.92
N PRO A 337 1.71 -22.68 0.17
CA PRO A 337 1.68 -22.61 -1.29
C PRO A 337 1.12 -23.91 -1.88
N ARG A 338 0.37 -23.79 -2.99
CA ARG A 338 -0.11 -24.90 -3.79
C ARG A 338 -0.42 -24.46 -5.22
N GLU A 339 -0.59 -25.41 -6.13
CA GLU A 339 -0.98 -25.14 -7.51
C GLU A 339 -2.34 -24.39 -7.56
N GLY A 340 -2.44 -23.38 -8.41
CA GLY A 340 -3.63 -22.55 -8.58
C GLY A 340 -3.79 -21.42 -7.57
N LYS A 341 -2.94 -21.35 -6.53
CA LYS A 341 -2.94 -20.29 -5.53
C LYS A 341 -2.07 -19.11 -5.98
N SER A 342 -2.56 -17.90 -5.74
CA SER A 342 -1.82 -16.67 -6.02
C SER A 342 -0.53 -16.57 -5.19
N GLY A 343 0.50 -15.93 -5.76
CA GLY A 343 1.71 -15.57 -5.02
C GLY A 343 1.49 -14.39 -4.08
N GLY A 344 2.47 -14.15 -3.19
CA GLY A 344 2.41 -13.09 -2.19
C GLY A 344 1.57 -13.44 -0.97
N ALA A 345 1.11 -12.42 -0.25
CA ALA A 345 0.23 -12.51 0.91
C ALA A 345 -0.74 -11.34 0.93
N PHE A 346 -1.85 -11.47 1.63
CA PHE A 346 -2.78 -10.37 1.91
C PHE A 346 -3.74 -10.71 3.06
N CYS A 347 -4.34 -9.67 3.63
CA CYS A 347 -5.43 -9.77 4.60
C CYS A 347 -6.68 -9.06 4.07
N ALA A 348 -7.82 -9.76 4.06
CA ALA A 348 -9.13 -9.20 3.74
C ALA A 348 -10.03 -9.19 4.99
N GLY A 349 -10.52 -8.01 5.37
CA GLY A 349 -11.49 -7.84 6.45
C GLY A 349 -12.89 -8.27 6.02
N TYR A 350 -13.69 -8.74 6.96
CA TYR A 350 -15.12 -8.95 6.80
C TYR A 350 -15.86 -8.20 7.91
N TYR A 351 -16.38 -7.04 7.53
CA TYR A 351 -16.98 -6.09 8.46
C TYR A 351 -18.14 -6.70 9.26
N GLU A 352 -19.09 -7.36 8.58
CA GLU A 352 -20.32 -7.86 9.23
C GLU A 352 -20.06 -8.83 10.40
N LYS A 353 -18.99 -9.65 10.32
CA LYS A 353 -18.63 -10.63 11.36
C LYS A 353 -17.43 -10.22 12.20
N ASN A 354 -16.80 -9.09 11.90
CA ASN A 354 -15.60 -8.63 12.58
C ASN A 354 -14.47 -9.69 12.62
N ILE A 355 -14.24 -10.32 11.48
CA ILE A 355 -13.20 -11.31 11.26
C ILE A 355 -12.41 -10.94 10.01
N SER A 356 -11.29 -11.61 9.80
CA SER A 356 -10.50 -11.43 8.57
C SER A 356 -10.20 -12.79 7.92
N ARG A 357 -9.75 -12.74 6.66
CA ARG A 357 -9.13 -13.87 5.98
C ARG A 357 -7.74 -13.46 5.52
N VAL A 358 -6.78 -14.31 5.82
CA VAL A 358 -5.36 -14.09 5.53
C VAL A 358 -4.89 -15.15 4.56
N MET A 359 -4.26 -14.74 3.47
CA MET A 359 -3.56 -15.64 2.57
C MET A 359 -2.06 -15.46 2.73
N THR A 360 -1.31 -16.55 2.87
CA THR A 360 0.15 -16.56 2.84
C THR A 360 0.67 -17.71 1.99
N ASN A 361 1.97 -17.70 1.70
CA ASN A 361 2.66 -18.81 1.05
C ASN A 361 3.84 -19.27 1.94
N PHE A 362 3.53 -19.64 3.17
CA PHE A 362 4.49 -19.95 4.22
C PHE A 362 5.36 -21.16 3.85
N ALA A 363 6.68 -20.96 3.78
CA ALA A 363 7.69 -21.97 3.49
C ALA A 363 8.67 -22.19 4.67
N GLY A 364 8.56 -21.38 5.74
CA GLY A 364 9.30 -21.55 6.98
C GLY A 364 10.51 -20.61 7.13
N SER A 365 10.68 -19.61 6.31
CA SER A 365 11.73 -18.59 6.49
C SER A 365 11.36 -17.57 7.58
N ALA A 366 12.34 -16.83 8.09
CA ALA A 366 12.09 -15.69 8.99
C ALA A 366 11.24 -14.61 8.31
N SER A 367 11.41 -14.42 6.99
CA SER A 367 10.58 -13.52 6.19
C SER A 367 9.12 -13.96 6.14
N ASP A 368 8.84 -15.28 6.09
CA ASP A 368 7.46 -15.77 6.12
C ASP A 368 6.79 -15.52 7.48
N VAL A 369 7.55 -15.58 8.58
CA VAL A 369 7.06 -15.22 9.91
C VAL A 369 6.75 -13.72 9.97
N SER A 370 7.60 -12.87 9.38
CA SER A 370 7.37 -11.43 9.27
C SER A 370 6.12 -11.12 8.44
N THR A 371 5.98 -11.76 7.28
CA THR A 371 4.78 -11.66 6.44
C THR A 371 3.51 -12.05 7.21
N LEU A 372 3.57 -13.13 7.98
CA LEU A 372 2.42 -13.55 8.79
C LEU A 372 2.09 -12.54 9.90
N ALA A 373 3.10 -11.93 10.54
CA ALA A 373 2.92 -10.85 11.50
C ALA A 373 2.30 -9.61 10.86
N HIS A 374 2.73 -9.27 9.65
CA HIS A 374 2.23 -8.18 8.82
C HIS A 374 0.73 -8.36 8.54
N GLU A 375 0.34 -9.49 7.96
CA GLU A 375 -1.07 -9.74 7.60
C GLU A 375 -1.98 -9.80 8.83
N LEU A 376 -1.48 -10.33 9.95
CA LEU A 376 -2.20 -10.30 11.22
C LEU A 376 -2.29 -8.89 11.82
N GLY A 377 -1.37 -7.98 11.46
CA GLY A 377 -1.47 -6.55 11.76
C GLY A 377 -2.67 -5.90 11.07
N HIS A 378 -2.88 -6.18 9.78
CA HIS A 378 -4.09 -5.76 9.07
C HIS A 378 -5.36 -6.33 9.71
N ALA A 379 -5.35 -7.60 10.08
CA ALA A 379 -6.48 -8.22 10.78
C ALA A 379 -6.80 -7.52 12.11
N PHE A 380 -5.76 -7.06 12.83
CA PHE A 380 -5.95 -6.29 14.06
C PHE A 380 -6.51 -4.89 13.79
N ASN A 381 -6.04 -4.20 12.75
CA ASN A 381 -6.61 -2.93 12.33
C ASN A 381 -8.11 -3.06 12.00
N ASN A 382 -8.48 -4.07 11.20
CA ASN A 382 -9.88 -4.36 10.89
C ASN A 382 -10.70 -4.57 12.16
N ARG A 383 -10.14 -5.28 13.16
CA ARG A 383 -10.79 -5.50 14.45
C ARG A 383 -10.99 -4.21 15.25
N MET A 384 -10.05 -3.27 15.19
CA MET A 384 -10.19 -1.97 15.88
C MET A 384 -11.28 -1.10 15.27
N LEU A 385 -11.54 -1.22 13.97
CA LEU A 385 -12.59 -0.49 13.27
C LEU A 385 -14.02 -1.04 13.49
N ARG A 386 -14.19 -2.17 14.17
CA ARG A 386 -15.47 -2.90 14.33
C ARG A 386 -16.63 -2.11 14.90
N HIS A 387 -16.36 -1.04 15.63
CA HIS A 387 -17.38 -0.20 16.27
C HIS A 387 -17.79 0.99 15.41
N LYS A 388 -17.16 1.18 14.26
CA LYS A 388 -17.47 2.24 13.32
C LYS A 388 -18.56 1.80 12.34
N PRO A 389 -19.41 2.72 11.88
CA PRO A 389 -20.27 2.46 10.73
C PRO A 389 -19.47 2.06 9.50
N LEU A 390 -20.06 1.28 8.60
CA LEU A 390 -19.36 0.82 7.39
C LEU A 390 -18.79 1.98 6.56
N MET A 391 -19.54 3.06 6.40
CA MET A 391 -19.11 4.27 5.69
C MET A 391 -17.86 4.95 6.31
N MET A 392 -17.55 4.66 7.56
CA MET A 392 -16.41 5.21 8.30
C MET A 392 -15.23 4.24 8.36
N ASN A 393 -15.29 3.13 7.64
CA ASN A 393 -14.31 2.05 7.69
C ASN A 393 -13.24 2.15 6.57
N ASP A 394 -13.32 3.19 5.75
CA ASP A 394 -12.39 3.45 4.65
C ASP A 394 -11.10 4.09 5.17
N THR A 395 -10.10 3.26 5.45
CA THR A 395 -8.77 3.71 5.90
C THR A 395 -7.99 4.28 4.72
N PRO A 396 -7.52 5.54 4.78
CA PRO A 396 -6.71 6.11 3.71
C PRO A 396 -5.39 5.35 3.56
N MET A 397 -4.95 5.16 2.30
CA MET A 397 -3.79 4.34 1.96
C MET A 397 -2.53 4.64 2.79
N PRO A 398 -2.15 5.89 3.12
CA PRO A 398 -0.99 6.16 3.96
C PRO A 398 -1.06 5.54 5.36
N LEU A 399 -2.26 5.34 5.91
CA LEU A 399 -2.47 4.71 7.21
C LEU A 399 -2.70 3.20 7.13
N ALA A 400 -2.98 2.66 5.94
CA ALA A 400 -3.36 1.26 5.77
C ALA A 400 -2.29 0.27 6.27
N GLU A 401 -1.00 0.61 6.08
CA GLU A 401 0.13 -0.20 6.48
C GLU A 401 0.62 0.05 7.93
N THR A 402 -0.08 0.88 8.69
CA THR A 402 0.38 1.25 10.04
C THR A 402 0.48 0.04 10.98
N ALA A 403 -0.57 -0.76 11.07
CA ALA A 403 -0.61 -1.88 12.00
C ALA A 403 0.26 -3.06 11.53
N SER A 404 0.32 -3.30 10.23
CA SER A 404 1.12 -4.35 9.62
C SER A 404 2.62 -4.09 9.81
N THR A 405 3.09 -2.89 9.46
CA THR A 405 4.50 -2.49 9.62
C THR A 405 4.89 -2.32 11.10
N PHE A 406 3.97 -1.90 11.98
CA PHE A 406 4.21 -1.88 13.42
C PHE A 406 4.48 -3.30 13.95
N ASN A 407 3.71 -4.28 13.52
CA ASN A 407 3.91 -5.68 13.91
C ASN A 407 5.27 -6.21 13.43
N GLU A 408 5.66 -5.93 12.19
CA GLU A 408 7.00 -6.30 11.70
C GLU A 408 8.09 -5.66 12.54
N THR A 409 7.95 -4.37 12.85
CA THR A 409 8.93 -3.63 13.67
C THR A 409 9.08 -4.26 15.06
N LEU A 410 7.97 -4.60 15.71
CA LEU A 410 7.96 -5.24 17.03
C LEU A 410 8.59 -6.64 16.96
N LEU A 411 8.28 -7.42 15.91
CA LEU A 411 8.87 -8.76 15.72
C LEU A 411 10.37 -8.68 15.50
N ILE A 412 10.84 -7.82 14.62
CA ILE A 412 12.27 -7.64 14.34
C ILE A 412 13.02 -7.18 15.61
N ALA A 413 12.46 -6.24 16.35
CA ALA A 413 13.06 -5.79 17.62
C ALA A 413 13.18 -6.94 18.65
N GLN A 414 12.23 -7.89 18.65
CA GLN A 414 12.34 -9.08 19.49
C GLN A 414 13.41 -10.06 18.98
N LEU A 415 13.47 -10.30 17.66
CA LEU A 415 14.45 -11.22 17.07
C LEU A 415 15.89 -10.71 17.28
N LEU A 416 16.12 -9.41 17.17
CA LEU A 416 17.42 -8.79 17.39
C LEU A 416 17.93 -8.94 18.85
N LYS A 417 17.05 -9.04 19.86
CA LYS A 417 17.46 -9.23 21.26
C LYS A 417 18.14 -10.57 21.52
N ASP A 418 17.74 -11.60 20.79
CA ASP A 418 18.21 -12.97 20.98
C ASP A 418 19.23 -13.40 19.91
N ALA A 419 19.57 -12.50 18.97
CA ALA A 419 20.42 -12.79 17.83
C ALA A 419 21.91 -12.86 18.20
N THR A 420 22.64 -13.79 17.60
CA THR A 420 24.11 -13.76 17.57
C THR A 420 24.59 -12.60 16.67
N PRO A 421 25.86 -12.13 16.79
CA PRO A 421 26.35 -11.04 15.93
C PRO A 421 26.21 -11.28 14.41
N GLU A 422 26.34 -12.52 13.96
CA GLU A 422 26.14 -12.90 12.56
C GLU A 422 24.65 -12.83 12.16
N GLU A 423 23.77 -13.35 13.01
CA GLU A 423 22.32 -13.23 12.81
C GLU A 423 21.86 -11.77 12.89
N GLU A 424 22.42 -10.98 13.82
CA GLU A 424 22.15 -9.55 13.95
C GLU A 424 22.49 -8.79 12.67
N LEU A 425 23.67 -9.03 12.08
CA LEU A 425 24.08 -8.42 10.83
C LEU A 425 23.11 -8.73 9.69
N THR A 426 22.70 -9.99 9.56
CA THR A 426 21.75 -10.45 8.53
C THR A 426 20.36 -9.85 8.72
N LEU A 427 19.86 -9.83 9.95
CA LEU A 427 18.55 -9.24 10.27
C LEU A 427 18.54 -7.73 10.03
N LEU A 428 19.61 -7.03 10.44
CA LEU A 428 19.75 -5.59 10.19
C LEU A 428 19.83 -5.28 8.70
N ASP A 429 20.58 -6.06 7.90
CA ASP A 429 20.61 -5.87 6.45
C ASP A 429 19.22 -6.01 5.84
N SER A 430 18.49 -7.08 6.18
CA SER A 430 17.13 -7.29 5.67
C SER A 430 16.21 -6.13 6.00
N CYS A 431 16.24 -5.66 7.24
CA CYS A 431 15.49 -4.48 7.68
C CYS A 431 15.88 -3.21 6.91
N LEU A 432 17.18 -2.95 6.81
CA LEU A 432 17.69 -1.70 6.22
C LEU A 432 17.51 -1.68 4.70
N VAL A 433 17.54 -2.83 4.02
CA VAL A 433 17.12 -2.93 2.61
C VAL A 433 15.70 -2.39 2.46
N GLU A 434 14.75 -2.86 3.27
CA GLU A 434 13.37 -2.43 3.20
C GLU A 434 13.20 -0.96 3.58
N GLN A 435 13.80 -0.52 4.71
CA GLN A 435 13.69 0.86 5.18
C GLN A 435 14.31 1.86 4.20
N THR A 436 15.44 1.51 3.57
CA THR A 436 16.05 2.39 2.57
C THR A 436 15.28 2.40 1.26
N GLN A 437 14.61 1.30 0.87
CA GLN A 437 13.63 1.36 -0.23
C GLN A 437 12.51 2.32 0.10
N THR A 438 11.97 2.29 1.31
CA THR A 438 10.86 3.14 1.75
C THR A 438 11.26 4.61 1.86
N MET A 439 12.44 4.94 2.35
CA MET A 439 12.87 6.34 2.54
C MET A 439 13.67 6.88 1.36
N VAL A 440 14.71 6.17 0.92
CA VAL A 440 15.67 6.70 -0.06
C VAL A 440 15.18 6.48 -1.50
N ASP A 441 14.73 5.25 -1.83
CA ASP A 441 14.25 4.96 -3.20
C ASP A 441 12.92 5.66 -3.48
N ILE A 442 11.97 5.63 -2.54
CA ILE A 442 10.69 6.33 -2.73
C ILE A 442 10.88 7.85 -2.80
N TYR A 443 11.82 8.44 -2.05
CA TYR A 443 12.15 9.85 -2.22
C TYR A 443 12.69 10.15 -3.61
N SER A 444 13.59 9.30 -4.14
CA SER A 444 14.04 9.38 -5.54
C SER A 444 12.86 9.35 -6.53
N ARG A 445 11.93 8.42 -6.31
CA ARG A 445 10.74 8.28 -7.16
C ARG A 445 9.85 9.51 -7.11
N PHE A 446 9.65 10.08 -5.93
CA PHE A 446 8.87 11.30 -5.73
C PHE A 446 9.49 12.48 -6.48
N LEU A 447 10.79 12.68 -6.34
CA LEU A 447 11.53 13.75 -7.05
C LEU A 447 11.45 13.59 -8.57
N PHE A 448 11.59 12.36 -9.07
CA PHE A 448 11.45 12.06 -10.49
C PHE A 448 10.05 12.42 -10.99
N GLU A 449 9.01 11.94 -10.31
CA GLU A 449 7.62 12.17 -10.71
C GLU A 449 7.26 13.66 -10.68
N GLN A 450 7.72 14.41 -9.67
CA GLN A 450 7.55 15.87 -9.62
C GLN A 450 8.14 16.56 -10.85
N LYS A 451 9.36 16.18 -11.26
CA LYS A 451 9.98 16.78 -12.46
C LYS A 451 9.26 16.42 -13.73
N VAL A 452 8.84 15.15 -13.88
CA VAL A 452 8.10 14.72 -15.08
C VAL A 452 6.76 15.45 -15.19
N VAL A 453 6.03 15.57 -14.07
CA VAL A 453 4.76 16.31 -14.04
C VAL A 453 4.98 17.79 -14.34
N ALA A 454 5.98 18.42 -13.72
CA ALA A 454 6.28 19.82 -13.96
C ALA A 454 6.66 20.11 -15.43
N ALA A 455 7.38 19.19 -16.08
CA ALA A 455 7.78 19.32 -17.48
C ALA A 455 6.60 19.32 -18.45
N GLN A 456 5.45 18.67 -18.08
CA GLN A 456 4.27 18.64 -18.94
C GLN A 456 3.70 20.04 -19.25
N ALA A 457 4.04 21.06 -18.48
CA ALA A 457 3.65 22.44 -18.75
C ALA A 457 4.42 23.05 -19.96
N ASP A 458 5.56 22.49 -20.31
CA ASP A 458 6.49 22.98 -21.33
C ASP A 458 6.57 22.00 -22.51
N HIS A 459 6.98 20.76 -22.26
CA HIS A 459 7.07 19.71 -23.28
C HIS A 459 7.04 18.30 -22.66
N ALA A 460 6.74 17.30 -23.45
CA ALA A 460 6.88 15.91 -23.10
C ALA A 460 8.38 15.53 -23.10
N LEU A 461 8.88 14.94 -22.01
CA LEU A 461 10.28 14.54 -21.90
C LEU A 461 10.60 13.39 -22.87
N ASP A 462 11.70 13.52 -23.58
CA ASP A 462 12.22 12.41 -24.40
C ASP A 462 12.90 11.33 -23.52
N VAL A 463 13.37 10.26 -24.16
CA VAL A 463 13.97 9.12 -23.45
C VAL A 463 15.24 9.52 -22.71
N ASP A 464 16.08 10.38 -23.28
CA ASP A 464 17.34 10.78 -22.66
C ASP A 464 17.08 11.74 -21.49
N GLU A 465 16.14 12.68 -21.63
CA GLU A 465 15.67 13.56 -20.56
C GLU A 465 15.06 12.76 -19.39
N LEU A 466 14.31 11.69 -19.68
CA LEU A 466 13.78 10.80 -18.63
C LEU A 466 14.89 10.05 -17.90
N LYS A 467 15.91 9.55 -18.60
CA LYS A 467 17.09 8.92 -17.99
C LYS A 467 17.89 9.90 -17.13
N GLU A 468 18.15 11.09 -17.64
CA GLU A 468 18.85 12.15 -16.91
C GLU A 468 18.07 12.57 -15.66
N THR A 469 16.76 12.73 -15.77
CA THR A 469 15.88 13.06 -14.64
C THR A 469 15.90 11.94 -13.58
N MET A 470 15.89 10.68 -13.99
CA MET A 470 15.96 9.54 -13.07
C MET A 470 17.33 9.47 -12.37
N LEU A 471 18.42 9.64 -13.11
CA LEU A 471 19.77 9.65 -12.53
C LEU A 471 19.96 10.84 -11.58
N TRP A 472 19.42 12.02 -11.92
CA TRP A 472 19.41 13.17 -11.02
C TRP A 472 18.63 12.85 -9.73
N ALA A 473 17.46 12.24 -9.82
CA ALA A 473 16.66 11.89 -8.64
C ALA A 473 17.39 10.90 -7.72
N GLN A 474 18.06 9.89 -8.31
CA GLN A 474 18.92 8.97 -7.56
C GLN A 474 20.11 9.69 -6.93
N ASP A 475 20.70 10.68 -7.61
CA ASP A 475 21.78 11.48 -7.05
C ASP A 475 21.32 12.28 -5.81
N GLN A 476 20.15 12.90 -5.87
CA GLN A 476 19.61 13.66 -4.74
C GLN A 476 19.33 12.77 -3.52
N SER A 477 18.86 11.55 -3.73
CA SER A 477 18.50 10.65 -2.62
C SER A 477 19.66 9.76 -2.16
N TYR A 478 20.16 8.89 -3.03
CA TYR A 478 21.23 7.95 -2.71
C TYR A 478 22.63 8.61 -2.63
N GLY A 479 22.87 9.69 -3.41
CA GLY A 479 24.11 10.43 -3.44
C GLY A 479 25.34 9.54 -3.60
N ASP A 480 26.29 9.72 -2.68
CA ASP A 480 27.54 8.97 -2.60
C ASP A 480 27.39 7.56 -1.94
N GLY A 481 26.20 7.18 -1.54
CA GLY A 481 25.89 5.81 -1.11
C GLY A 481 25.91 4.81 -2.26
N LEU A 482 25.55 5.25 -3.49
CA LEU A 482 25.64 4.43 -4.68
C LEU A 482 26.89 4.75 -5.51
N ASP A 483 27.46 3.72 -6.12
CA ASP A 483 28.49 3.89 -7.14
C ASP A 483 27.91 4.61 -8.36
N PRO A 484 28.41 5.80 -8.72
CA PRO A 484 27.89 6.59 -9.84
C PRO A 484 27.97 5.89 -11.20
N ALA A 485 28.88 4.92 -11.35
CA ALA A 485 29.03 4.13 -12.57
C ALA A 485 27.92 3.09 -12.78
N PHE A 486 27.21 2.71 -11.70
CA PHE A 486 26.25 1.62 -11.71
C PHE A 486 24.89 2.05 -11.16
N ARG A 487 24.42 3.27 -11.48
CA ARG A 487 23.05 3.71 -11.23
C ARG A 487 22.10 3.16 -12.29
N HIS A 488 20.80 3.17 -12.01
CA HIS A 488 19.80 2.55 -12.87
C HIS A 488 18.96 3.59 -13.65
N PRO A 489 19.33 3.95 -14.89
CA PRO A 489 18.68 5.01 -15.66
C PRO A 489 17.23 4.68 -16.08
N TYR A 490 16.82 3.42 -16.04
CA TYR A 490 15.49 2.95 -16.44
C TYR A 490 14.53 2.65 -15.29
N MET A 491 14.82 3.09 -14.05
CA MET A 491 13.88 2.88 -12.95
C MET A 491 12.49 3.49 -13.24
N TRP A 492 12.41 4.51 -14.07
CA TRP A 492 11.15 5.06 -14.55
C TRP A 492 10.35 4.06 -15.41
N ALA A 493 10.99 3.23 -16.21
CA ALA A 493 10.33 2.23 -17.04
C ALA A 493 9.87 1.02 -16.23
N CYS A 494 10.68 0.61 -15.22
CA CYS A 494 10.41 -0.61 -14.47
C CYS A 494 9.33 -0.48 -13.38
N LYS A 495 9.06 0.71 -12.86
CA LYS A 495 8.10 0.92 -11.76
C LYS A 495 6.70 1.21 -12.28
N SER A 496 5.79 0.25 -12.12
CA SER A 496 4.38 0.35 -12.57
C SER A 496 3.63 1.54 -11.98
N HIS A 497 3.96 1.94 -10.76
CA HIS A 497 3.30 3.03 -10.02
C HIS A 497 3.25 4.36 -10.79
N TYR A 498 4.24 4.63 -11.64
CA TYR A 498 4.22 5.85 -12.47
C TYR A 498 3.14 5.85 -13.56
N TYR A 499 2.65 4.66 -13.93
CA TYR A 499 1.76 4.44 -15.06
C TYR A 499 0.30 4.22 -14.64
N SER A 500 -0.04 4.50 -13.38
CA SER A 500 -1.44 4.55 -12.94
C SER A 500 -2.10 5.83 -13.46
N PRO A 501 -3.18 5.74 -14.25
CA PRO A 501 -3.92 6.93 -14.69
C PRO A 501 -4.87 7.47 -13.62
N ASN A 502 -5.25 6.63 -12.64
CA ASN A 502 -6.24 6.98 -11.62
C ASN A 502 -5.62 7.55 -10.34
N VAL A 503 -4.37 7.15 -10.02
CA VAL A 503 -3.67 7.57 -8.80
C VAL A 503 -2.25 7.97 -9.15
N HIS A 504 -1.96 9.27 -9.06
CA HIS A 504 -0.62 9.81 -9.26
C HIS A 504 0.11 9.92 -7.93
N PHE A 505 1.44 10.03 -7.96
CA PHE A 505 2.28 10.06 -6.76
C PHE A 505 2.06 8.86 -5.83
N TYR A 506 1.73 7.72 -6.40
CA TYR A 506 1.34 6.50 -5.68
C TYR A 506 2.41 5.97 -4.72
N ASN A 507 3.66 6.43 -4.82
CA ASN A 507 4.79 5.92 -4.04
C ASN A 507 4.90 6.52 -2.63
N PHE A 508 4.63 7.82 -2.42
CA PHE A 508 4.86 8.45 -1.11
C PHE A 508 4.01 7.88 0.04
N PRO A 509 2.79 7.33 -0.17
CA PRO A 509 2.05 6.68 0.89
C PRO A 509 2.79 5.53 1.57
N TYR A 510 3.65 4.81 0.87
CA TYR A 510 4.48 3.76 1.47
C TYR A 510 5.56 4.34 2.40
N ALA A 511 6.17 5.48 2.02
CA ALA A 511 7.11 6.18 2.89
C ALA A 511 6.41 6.69 4.16
N PHE A 512 5.20 7.22 4.00
CA PHE A 512 4.38 7.66 5.13
C PHE A 512 4.08 6.49 6.06
N GLY A 513 3.48 5.41 5.56
CA GLY A 513 3.04 4.26 6.38
C GLY A 513 4.20 3.60 7.13
N GLY A 514 5.32 3.37 6.44
CA GLY A 514 6.51 2.78 7.05
C GLY A 514 7.11 3.63 8.15
N LEU A 515 7.26 4.94 7.93
CA LEU A 515 7.77 5.86 8.95
C LEU A 515 6.76 6.12 10.06
N PHE A 516 5.48 6.21 9.75
CA PHE A 516 4.45 6.41 10.75
C PHE A 516 4.42 5.25 11.76
N ALA A 517 4.46 4.01 11.29
CA ALA A 517 4.55 2.82 12.13
C ALA A 517 5.82 2.83 13.01
N ARG A 518 6.96 3.26 12.45
CA ARG A 518 8.22 3.42 13.19
C ARG A 518 8.13 4.50 14.28
N GLY A 519 7.49 5.62 13.99
CA GLY A 519 7.26 6.67 14.97
C GLY A 519 6.37 6.21 16.13
N LEU A 520 5.35 5.41 15.83
CA LEU A 520 4.51 4.77 16.86
C LEU A 520 5.32 3.78 17.70
N TYR A 521 6.19 2.99 17.07
CA TYR A 521 7.05 2.05 17.79
C TYR A 521 8.05 2.80 18.70
N ALA A 522 8.66 3.89 18.23
CA ALA A 522 9.53 4.72 19.04
C ALA A 522 8.81 5.31 20.28
N ARG A 523 7.53 5.68 20.14
CA ARG A 523 6.71 6.07 21.29
C ARG A 523 6.46 4.90 22.25
N TYR A 524 6.17 3.71 21.73
CA TYR A 524 6.02 2.51 22.55
C TYR A 524 7.28 2.20 23.34
N GLU A 525 8.47 2.32 22.77
CA GLU A 525 9.73 2.14 23.49
C GLU A 525 9.92 3.13 24.64
N GLN A 526 9.40 4.36 24.51
CA GLN A 526 9.50 5.40 25.53
C GLN A 526 8.42 5.28 26.62
N GLU A 527 7.18 4.99 26.22
CA GLU A 527 5.99 5.03 27.09
C GLU A 527 5.61 3.64 27.65
N GLY A 528 6.12 2.56 27.04
CA GLY A 528 5.83 1.18 27.44
C GLY A 528 4.33 0.84 27.29
N GLU A 529 3.83 0.06 28.26
CA GLU A 529 2.43 -0.41 28.26
C GLU A 529 1.39 0.73 28.24
N ALA A 530 1.75 1.93 28.71
CA ALA A 530 0.85 3.09 28.70
C ALA A 530 0.49 3.54 27.29
N PHE A 531 1.32 3.25 26.27
CA PHE A 531 1.07 3.57 24.88
C PHE A 531 0.01 2.65 24.23
N VAL A 532 -0.15 1.42 24.71
CA VAL A 532 -1.02 0.42 24.04
C VAL A 532 -2.48 0.89 23.88
N PRO A 533 -3.13 1.49 24.91
CA PRO A 533 -4.46 2.06 24.73
C PRO A 533 -4.50 3.20 23.71
N VAL A 534 -3.46 4.03 23.64
CA VAL A 534 -3.34 5.13 22.65
C VAL A 534 -3.25 4.56 21.23
N TYR A 535 -2.47 3.51 21.06
CA TYR A 535 -2.34 2.80 19.78
C TYR A 535 -3.68 2.19 19.32
N CYS A 536 -4.38 1.50 20.20
CA CYS A 536 -5.70 0.91 19.89
C CYS A 536 -6.74 2.01 19.56
N ASP A 537 -6.75 3.11 20.31
CA ASP A 537 -7.64 4.25 20.05
C ASP A 537 -7.32 4.89 18.69
N LEU A 538 -6.04 5.09 18.36
CA LEU A 538 -5.60 5.59 17.05
C LEU A 538 -6.12 4.71 15.91
N LEU A 539 -5.86 3.39 15.95
CA LEU A 539 -6.33 2.46 14.93
C LEU A 539 -7.86 2.50 14.78
N SER A 540 -8.59 2.62 15.89
CA SER A 540 -10.04 2.71 15.87
C SER A 540 -10.59 3.98 15.22
N ARG A 541 -9.74 5.00 15.00
CA ARG A 541 -10.09 6.28 14.38
C ARG A 541 -9.74 6.38 12.90
N PHE A 542 -9.04 5.41 12.34
CA PHE A 542 -8.74 5.41 10.92
C PHE A 542 -10.03 5.47 10.11
N GLY A 543 -10.03 6.25 9.03
CA GLY A 543 -11.21 6.47 8.20
C GLY A 543 -12.24 7.50 8.76
N SER A 544 -12.05 8.03 9.98
CA SER A 544 -13.03 8.93 10.61
C SER A 544 -12.75 10.42 10.42
N ASP A 545 -11.60 10.78 9.87
CA ASP A 545 -11.20 12.17 9.58
C ASP A 545 -9.97 12.18 8.67
N THR A 546 -9.43 13.38 8.38
CA THR A 546 -8.13 13.53 7.72
C THR A 546 -7.01 12.94 8.57
N ILE A 547 -5.88 12.59 7.93
CA ILE A 547 -4.72 12.00 8.62
C ILE A 547 -4.24 12.91 9.77
N ALA A 548 -4.11 14.21 9.51
CA ALA A 548 -3.66 15.16 10.52
C ALA A 548 -4.60 15.21 11.74
N ASN A 549 -5.92 15.22 11.52
CA ASN A 549 -6.90 15.27 12.60
C ASN A 549 -6.93 13.95 13.41
N VAL A 550 -6.90 12.81 12.72
CA VAL A 550 -6.86 11.49 13.37
C VAL A 550 -5.63 11.37 14.27
N THR A 551 -4.46 11.74 13.79
CA THR A 551 -3.22 11.62 14.56
C THR A 551 -3.15 12.65 15.70
N ALA A 552 -3.60 13.90 15.46
CA ALA A 552 -3.66 14.93 16.50
C ALA A 552 -4.59 14.54 17.65
N SER A 553 -5.67 13.79 17.38
CA SER A 553 -6.64 13.34 18.41
C SER A 553 -6.03 12.43 19.47
N VAL A 554 -4.87 11.81 19.18
CA VAL A 554 -4.09 10.98 20.11
C VAL A 554 -2.75 11.62 20.49
N GLY A 555 -2.60 12.92 20.28
CA GLY A 555 -1.41 13.68 20.65
C GLY A 555 -0.20 13.46 19.74
N ILE A 556 -0.43 13.12 18.47
CA ILE A 556 0.63 13.00 17.45
C ILE A 556 0.45 14.11 16.42
N ASP A 557 1.44 14.99 16.29
CA ASP A 557 1.46 16.03 15.27
C ASP A 557 2.34 15.60 14.08
N VAL A 558 1.69 15.13 13.01
CA VAL A 558 2.36 14.73 11.77
C VAL A 558 2.64 15.91 10.83
N THR A 559 2.13 17.10 11.15
CA THR A 559 2.31 18.33 10.33
C THR A 559 3.62 19.04 10.59
N THR A 560 4.40 18.57 11.59
CA THR A 560 5.73 19.08 11.93
C THR A 560 6.79 18.00 11.78
N PRO A 561 8.07 18.36 11.52
CA PRO A 561 9.12 17.36 11.33
C PRO A 561 9.50 16.56 12.58
N ASP A 562 9.11 16.97 13.78
CA ASP A 562 9.63 16.38 15.02
C ASP A 562 9.19 14.93 15.21
N PHE A 563 7.93 14.59 14.93
CA PHE A 563 7.46 13.23 14.93
C PHE A 563 8.24 12.36 13.93
N TRP A 564 8.43 12.87 12.72
CA TRP A 564 9.14 12.16 11.65
C TRP A 564 10.63 11.98 11.95
N ARG A 565 11.28 12.96 12.60
CA ARG A 565 12.68 12.83 13.07
C ARG A 565 12.83 11.72 14.08
N SER A 566 11.87 11.57 15.00
CA SER A 566 11.86 10.45 15.95
C SER A 566 11.70 9.10 15.26
N ALA A 567 10.82 9.03 14.26
CA ALA A 567 10.63 7.82 13.45
C ALA A 567 11.92 7.44 12.68
N VAL A 568 12.53 8.42 12.01
CA VAL A 568 13.77 8.24 11.26
C VAL A 568 14.94 7.88 12.18
N GLU A 569 15.05 8.48 13.37
CA GLU A 569 16.10 8.16 14.34
C GLU A 569 16.07 6.68 14.76
N SER A 570 14.89 6.08 14.87
CA SER A 570 14.78 4.64 15.15
C SER A 570 15.43 3.76 14.08
N VAL A 571 15.47 4.24 12.84
CA VAL A 571 16.17 3.56 11.72
C VAL A 571 17.67 3.88 11.75
N LEU A 572 18.05 5.13 12.06
CA LEU A 572 19.47 5.53 12.13
C LEU A 572 20.22 4.76 13.22
N VAL A 573 19.58 4.43 14.33
CA VAL A 573 20.16 3.52 15.35
C VAL A 573 20.54 2.16 14.73
N GLN A 574 19.68 1.60 13.91
CA GLN A 574 19.96 0.34 13.19
C GLN A 574 21.07 0.51 12.15
N VAL A 575 21.11 1.64 11.44
CA VAL A 575 22.20 1.98 10.50
C VAL A 575 23.54 2.01 11.21
N ARG A 576 23.64 2.72 12.34
CA ARG A 576 24.90 2.81 13.14
C ARG A 576 25.36 1.43 13.58
N ARG A 577 24.43 0.61 14.05
CA ARG A 577 24.74 -0.74 14.49
C ARG A 577 25.18 -1.65 13.35
N PHE A 578 24.52 -1.57 12.20
CA PHE A 578 24.93 -2.28 10.99
C PHE A 578 26.34 -1.87 10.55
N VAL A 579 26.64 -0.56 10.51
CA VAL A 579 27.95 -0.01 10.13
C VAL A 579 29.05 -0.51 11.07
N GLU A 580 28.78 -0.57 12.37
CA GLU A 580 29.72 -1.13 13.37
C GLU A 580 30.05 -2.59 13.07
N LEU A 581 29.02 -3.45 12.92
CA LEU A 581 29.20 -4.87 12.62
C LEU A 581 29.89 -5.11 11.28
N ALA A 582 29.51 -4.36 10.24
CA ALA A 582 30.10 -4.43 8.92
C ALA A 582 31.59 -4.08 8.93
N ASN A 583 32.00 -3.07 9.70
CA ASN A 583 33.41 -2.71 9.84
C ASN A 583 34.22 -3.76 10.61
N GLN A 584 33.63 -4.40 11.61
CA GLN A 584 34.26 -5.51 12.35
C GLN A 584 34.49 -6.71 11.42
N GLU A 585 33.47 -7.11 10.65
CA GLU A 585 33.55 -8.21 9.69
C GLU A 585 34.59 -7.94 8.59
N THR A 586 34.63 -6.71 8.06
CA THR A 586 35.59 -6.29 7.03
C THR A 586 37.03 -6.28 7.57
N ALA A 587 37.23 -5.92 8.82
CA ALA A 587 38.56 -5.93 9.45
C ALA A 587 39.05 -7.34 9.79
N ALA A 588 38.16 -8.33 9.90
CA ALA A 588 38.46 -9.73 10.17
C ALA A 588 38.84 -10.53 8.90
N LYS A 589 38.47 -10.02 7.72
CA LYS A 589 38.86 -10.58 6.39
C LYS A 589 40.17 -10.02 5.94
#